data_2fc8741659d2a2683480f159205f01d9
#
_entry.id   2fc8741659d2a2683480f159205f01d9
#
_cell.length_a   1.000
_cell.length_b   1.000
_cell.length_c   1.000
_cell.angle_alpha   90.00
_cell.angle_beta   90.00
_cell.angle_gamma   90.00
#
_symmetry.space_group_name_H-M   'P 1'
#
loop_
_entity.id
_entity.type
_entity.pdbx_description
1 polymer ?
#
loop_
_entity_poly.entity_id
_entity_poly.type
_entity_poly.pdbx_seq_one_letter_code
_entity_poly.pdbx_strand_id
1 'polypeptide(L)'
;MVAPLLFQTMDDIRYMREALKEAKEALKQGEVPIGGIVVCKGHIIARGHNLTELLTDPTAHAEMQLITMATESIGGKYLTDCTLYVTIEPCPMCAAALAWAQLGRLVYGADDPKRGYSLFAPSMLHPKTEVTKGVLAPECGNLVADFFRDKRS
;
A
#
# COMPACT_ATOMS: atom_id res chain seq x y z
N MET A 1 6.38 26.32 1.03
CA MET A 1 7.65 26.06 0.33
C MET A 1 7.45 24.98 -0.71
N VAL A 2 7.84 25.28 -1.95
CA VAL A 2 7.53 24.40 -3.09
C VAL A 2 8.60 23.33 -3.30
N ALA A 3 9.88 23.66 -3.05
CA ALA A 3 10.99 22.74 -3.29
C ALA A 3 10.89 21.42 -2.49
N PRO A 4 10.57 21.43 -1.18
CA PRO A 4 10.39 20.17 -0.44
C PRO A 4 9.27 19.29 -0.99
N LEU A 5 8.17 19.90 -1.49
CA LEU A 5 7.08 19.14 -2.10
C LEU A 5 7.51 18.46 -3.39
N LEU A 6 8.31 19.15 -4.22
CA LEU A 6 8.83 18.56 -5.44
C LEU A 6 9.73 17.37 -5.17
N PHE A 7 10.65 17.49 -4.19
CA PHE A 7 11.50 16.37 -3.78
C PHE A 7 10.67 15.20 -3.26
N GLN A 8 9.67 15.48 -2.41
CA GLN A 8 8.78 14.45 -1.91
C GLN A 8 8.06 13.74 -3.04
N THR A 9 7.59 14.48 -4.06
CA THR A 9 6.91 13.89 -5.21
C THR A 9 7.83 12.98 -6.01
N MET A 10 9.09 13.35 -6.21
CA MET A 10 10.07 12.53 -6.92
C MET A 10 10.38 11.25 -6.14
N ASP A 11 10.57 11.35 -4.84
CA ASP A 11 10.78 10.19 -3.97
C ASP A 11 9.54 9.30 -3.95
N ASP A 12 8.35 9.89 -3.91
CA ASP A 12 7.11 9.13 -3.92
C ASP A 12 6.97 8.32 -5.21
N ILE A 13 7.33 8.89 -6.35
CA ILE A 13 7.33 8.17 -7.63
C ILE A 13 8.32 7.01 -7.58
N ARG A 14 9.53 7.25 -7.10
CA ARG A 14 10.57 6.23 -6.99
C ARG A 14 10.11 5.07 -6.11
N TYR A 15 9.56 5.37 -4.94
CA TYR A 15 9.09 4.33 -4.01
C TYR A 15 7.83 3.63 -4.54
N MET A 16 6.94 4.36 -5.23
CA MET A 16 5.78 3.70 -5.83
C MET A 16 6.19 2.74 -6.95
N ARG A 17 7.28 3.02 -7.68
CA ARG A 17 7.82 2.06 -8.66
C ARG A 17 8.27 0.77 -7.99
N GLU A 18 8.84 0.87 -6.78
CA GLU A 18 9.20 -0.33 -6.00
C GLU A 18 7.95 -1.10 -5.55
N ALA A 19 6.90 -0.39 -5.15
CA ALA A 19 5.62 -1.02 -4.83
C ALA A 19 5.02 -1.73 -6.06
N LEU A 20 5.15 -1.13 -7.24
CA LEU A 20 4.70 -1.74 -8.50
C LEU A 20 5.45 -3.02 -8.82
N LYS A 21 6.75 -3.11 -8.52
CA LYS A 21 7.51 -4.35 -8.68
C LYS A 21 6.90 -5.47 -7.85
N GLU A 22 6.50 -5.16 -6.62
CA GLU A 22 5.83 -6.14 -5.75
C GLU A 22 4.46 -6.55 -6.31
N ALA A 23 3.70 -5.60 -6.85
CA ALA A 23 2.42 -5.91 -7.47
C ALA A 23 2.60 -6.86 -8.67
N LYS A 24 3.66 -6.67 -9.45
CA LYS A 24 3.97 -7.55 -10.59
C LYS A 24 4.39 -8.95 -10.13
N GLU A 25 5.10 -9.04 -8.99
CA GLU A 25 5.40 -10.35 -8.41
C GLU A 25 4.12 -11.08 -7.98
N ALA A 26 3.17 -10.37 -7.37
CA ALA A 26 1.87 -10.94 -7.03
C ALA A 26 1.18 -11.49 -8.28
N LEU A 27 1.19 -10.72 -9.36
CA LEU A 27 0.59 -11.14 -10.63
C LEU A 27 1.18 -12.45 -11.14
N LYS A 28 2.50 -12.60 -11.08
CA LYS A 28 3.19 -13.84 -11.49
C LYS A 28 2.75 -15.04 -10.67
N GLN A 29 2.34 -14.82 -9.43
CA GLN A 29 1.91 -15.87 -8.51
C GLN A 29 0.42 -16.14 -8.55
N GLY A 30 -0.32 -15.50 -9.45
CA GLY A 30 -1.77 -15.67 -9.54
C GLY A 30 -2.56 -14.89 -8.49
N GLU A 31 -1.91 -13.99 -7.78
CA GLU A 31 -2.55 -13.11 -6.79
C GLU A 31 -3.08 -11.85 -7.45
N VAL A 32 -4.06 -11.21 -6.83
CA VAL A 32 -4.45 -9.86 -7.23
C VAL A 32 -3.22 -8.97 -7.15
N PRO A 33 -2.87 -8.23 -8.24
CA PRO A 33 -1.61 -7.51 -8.32
C PRO A 33 -1.62 -6.20 -7.53
N ILE A 34 -1.55 -6.33 -6.22
CA ILE A 34 -1.41 -5.23 -5.28
C ILE A 34 -0.14 -5.47 -4.50
N GLY A 35 0.73 -4.48 -4.48
CA GLY A 35 2.00 -4.56 -3.79
C GLY A 35 2.34 -3.27 -3.08
N GLY A 36 3.32 -3.36 -2.21
CA GLY A 36 3.75 -2.19 -1.45
C GLY A 36 5.09 -2.35 -0.80
N ILE A 37 5.54 -1.26 -0.23
CA ILE A 37 6.76 -1.18 0.57
C ILE A 37 6.50 -0.30 1.78
N VAL A 38 7.31 -0.49 2.82
CA VAL A 38 7.36 0.45 3.95
C VAL A 38 8.74 1.07 4.00
N VAL A 39 8.77 2.39 4.08
CA VAL A 39 10.01 3.17 4.17
C VAL A 39 10.07 3.83 5.53
N CYS A 40 11.19 3.70 6.21
CA CYS A 40 11.42 4.33 7.51
C CYS A 40 12.79 5.00 7.50
N LYS A 41 12.82 6.31 7.75
CA LYS A 41 14.06 7.08 7.80
C LYS A 41 14.93 6.89 6.54
N GLY A 42 14.27 6.91 5.38
CA GLY A 42 14.93 6.80 4.09
C GLY A 42 15.32 5.40 3.65
N HIS A 43 14.94 4.38 4.41
CA HIS A 43 15.27 2.98 4.10
C HIS A 43 14.00 2.16 3.88
N ILE A 44 14.01 1.31 2.86
CA ILE A 44 12.95 0.33 2.65
C ILE A 44 13.15 -0.78 3.67
N ILE A 45 12.19 -0.93 4.60
CA ILE A 45 12.28 -1.92 5.68
C ILE A 45 11.34 -3.10 5.49
N ALA A 46 10.43 -3.02 4.52
CA ALA A 46 9.50 -4.12 4.22
C ALA A 46 9.09 -4.03 2.76
N ARG A 47 8.92 -5.18 2.13
CA ARG A 47 8.39 -5.34 0.78
C ARG A 47 7.38 -6.47 0.80
N GLY A 48 6.25 -6.30 0.13
CA GLY A 48 5.26 -7.36 0.13
C GLY A 48 4.14 -7.11 -0.85
N HIS A 49 3.32 -8.13 -1.02
CA HIS A 49 2.21 -8.10 -1.94
C HIS A 49 1.10 -9.02 -1.44
N ASN A 50 -0.04 -8.99 -2.09
CA ASN A 50 -1.18 -9.80 -1.73
C ASN A 50 -0.81 -11.29 -1.76
N LEU A 51 -1.20 -12.04 -0.73
CA LEU A 51 -0.92 -13.46 -0.57
C LEU A 51 -2.18 -14.27 -0.24
N THR A 52 -3.36 -13.76 -0.57
CA THR A 52 -4.61 -14.41 -0.19
C THR A 52 -4.74 -15.83 -0.75
N GLU A 53 -4.25 -16.05 -1.98
CA GLU A 53 -4.30 -17.37 -2.61
C GLU A 53 -3.23 -18.30 -2.03
N LEU A 54 -1.98 -17.81 -1.94
CA LEU A 54 -0.87 -18.62 -1.44
C LEU A 54 -1.11 -19.10 -0.01
N LEU A 55 -1.60 -18.20 0.85
CA LEU A 55 -1.82 -18.53 2.27
C LEU A 55 -3.21 -19.10 2.55
N THR A 56 -4.09 -19.13 1.54
CA THR A 56 -5.49 -19.51 1.72
C THR A 56 -6.11 -18.71 2.88
N ASP A 57 -5.88 -17.38 2.85
CA ASP A 57 -6.27 -16.47 3.92
C ASP A 57 -6.84 -15.19 3.30
N PRO A 58 -8.17 -14.96 3.45
CA PRO A 58 -8.81 -13.80 2.84
C PRO A 58 -8.35 -12.45 3.41
N THR A 59 -7.65 -12.46 4.55
CA THR A 59 -7.13 -11.24 5.16
C THR A 59 -5.66 -10.98 4.79
N ALA A 60 -5.01 -11.87 4.03
CA ALA A 60 -3.59 -11.74 3.71
C ALA A 60 -3.33 -10.70 2.59
N HIS A 61 -3.89 -9.52 2.77
CA HIS A 61 -3.66 -8.38 1.88
C HIS A 61 -2.22 -7.88 2.00
N ALA A 62 -1.75 -7.17 0.97
CA ALA A 62 -0.40 -6.62 0.95
C ALA A 62 -0.11 -5.80 2.22
N GLU A 63 -1.03 -4.95 2.62
CA GLU A 63 -0.86 -4.07 3.78
C GLU A 63 -0.70 -4.85 5.08
N MET A 64 -1.45 -5.95 5.23
CA MET A 64 -1.34 -6.81 6.42
C MET A 64 0.04 -7.45 6.51
N GLN A 65 0.58 -7.93 5.38
CA GLN A 65 1.93 -8.47 5.33
C GLN A 65 2.97 -7.41 5.70
N LEU A 66 2.79 -6.21 5.15
CA LEU A 66 3.73 -5.11 5.34
C LEU A 66 3.77 -4.62 6.78
N ILE A 67 2.62 -4.54 7.45
CA ILE A 67 2.56 -4.18 8.86
C ILE A 67 3.37 -5.17 9.70
N THR A 68 3.15 -6.46 9.49
CA THR A 68 3.88 -7.50 10.22
C THR A 68 5.38 -7.41 10.00
N MET A 69 5.81 -7.28 8.75
CA MET A 69 7.23 -7.19 8.42
C MET A 69 7.87 -5.92 8.98
N ALA A 70 7.19 -4.78 8.85
CA ALA A 70 7.74 -3.50 9.27
C ALA A 70 7.87 -3.43 10.81
N THR A 71 6.87 -3.87 11.55
CA THR A 71 6.91 -3.87 13.01
C THR A 71 8.00 -4.80 13.52
N GLU A 72 8.19 -5.94 12.88
CA GLU A 72 9.28 -6.84 13.21
C GLU A 72 10.64 -6.18 12.94
N SER A 73 10.78 -5.51 11.80
CA SER A 73 12.02 -4.85 11.41
C SER A 73 12.45 -3.77 12.40
N ILE A 74 11.51 -2.93 12.85
CA ILE A 74 11.84 -1.85 13.79
C ILE A 74 11.85 -2.30 15.26
N GLY A 75 11.37 -3.51 15.53
CA GLY A 75 11.29 -4.02 16.91
C GLY A 75 10.25 -3.31 17.76
N GLY A 76 9.18 -2.80 17.16
CA GLY A 76 8.13 -2.09 17.88
C GLY A 76 6.84 -2.06 17.07
N LYS A 77 5.71 -1.91 17.74
CA LYS A 77 4.39 -2.06 17.10
C LYS A 77 3.85 -0.80 16.44
N TYR A 78 4.50 0.36 16.61
CA TYR A 78 4.01 1.61 16.04
C TYR A 78 4.89 2.09 14.92
N LEU A 79 4.27 2.38 13.78
CA LEU A 79 4.93 2.80 12.55
C LEU A 79 4.85 4.32 12.36
N THR A 80 5.02 5.07 13.45
CA THR A 80 4.84 6.53 13.45
C THR A 80 5.86 7.26 12.57
N ASP A 81 7.06 6.69 12.40
CA ASP A 81 8.11 7.29 11.57
C ASP A 81 8.19 6.67 10.18
N CYS A 82 7.20 5.86 9.81
CA CYS A 82 7.21 5.11 8.56
C CYS A 82 6.17 5.62 7.58
N THR A 83 6.47 5.40 6.30
CA THR A 83 5.55 5.65 5.19
C THR A 83 5.27 4.32 4.48
N LEU A 84 4.00 4.02 4.28
CA LEU A 84 3.56 2.88 3.47
C LEU A 84 3.26 3.39 2.06
N TYR A 85 3.90 2.77 1.06
CA TYR A 85 3.57 2.96 -0.34
C TYR A 85 2.85 1.71 -0.82
N VAL A 86 1.62 1.84 -1.27
CA VAL A 86 0.82 0.71 -1.77
C VAL A 86 0.15 1.11 -3.08
N THR A 87 0.09 0.16 -4.01
CA THR A 87 -0.36 0.48 -5.38
C THR A 87 -1.84 0.83 -5.48
N ILE A 88 -2.66 0.25 -4.61
CA ILE A 88 -4.12 0.49 -4.60
C ILE A 88 -4.56 0.97 -3.23
N GLU A 89 -5.54 1.84 -3.20
CA GLU A 89 -6.14 2.34 -1.96
C GLU A 89 -6.49 1.19 -1.01
N PRO A 90 -6.10 1.26 0.27
CA PRO A 90 -6.44 0.20 1.24
C PRO A 90 -7.95 0.04 1.44
N CYS A 91 -8.36 -1.20 1.67
CA CYS A 91 -9.74 -1.48 2.09
C CYS A 91 -9.93 -1.07 3.56
N PRO A 92 -11.19 -1.04 4.07
CA PRO A 92 -11.44 -0.67 5.47
C PRO A 92 -10.71 -1.53 6.49
N MET A 93 -10.57 -2.84 6.24
CA MET A 93 -9.81 -3.72 7.13
C MET A 93 -8.36 -3.28 7.26
N CYS A 94 -7.69 -3.03 6.13
CA CYS A 94 -6.30 -2.61 6.12
C CYS A 94 -6.14 -1.20 6.69
N ALA A 95 -7.07 -0.29 6.39
CA ALA A 95 -7.04 1.06 6.96
C ALA A 95 -7.15 1.01 8.49
N ALA A 96 -8.02 0.15 9.03
CA ALA A 96 -8.12 -0.04 10.47
C ALA A 96 -6.82 -0.60 11.06
N ALA A 97 -6.22 -1.57 10.38
CA ALA A 97 -4.93 -2.13 10.83
C ALA A 97 -3.83 -1.06 10.82
N LEU A 98 -3.79 -0.20 9.81
CA LEU A 98 -2.84 0.90 9.73
C LEU A 98 -3.08 1.91 10.85
N ALA A 99 -4.34 2.14 11.24
CA ALA A 99 -4.67 3.00 12.37
C ALA A 99 -4.15 2.41 13.68
N TRP A 100 -4.32 1.10 13.89
CA TRP A 100 -3.77 0.43 15.06
C TRP A 100 -2.25 0.54 15.12
N ALA A 101 -1.58 0.48 13.96
CA ALA A 101 -0.13 0.63 13.86
C ALA A 101 0.32 2.09 13.96
N GLN A 102 -0.60 3.05 13.97
CA GLN A 102 -0.31 4.48 14.02
C GLN A 102 0.65 4.91 12.90
N LEU A 103 0.36 4.47 11.68
CA LEU A 103 1.21 4.78 10.52
C LEU A 103 1.40 6.29 10.36
N GLY A 104 2.63 6.73 10.11
CA GLY A 104 2.94 8.15 9.94
C GLY A 104 2.41 8.71 8.63
N ARG A 105 2.58 7.97 7.52
CA ARG A 105 2.15 8.44 6.21
C ARG A 105 1.71 7.29 5.32
N LEU A 106 0.61 7.49 4.61
CA LEU A 106 0.10 6.55 3.61
C LEU A 106 0.17 7.22 2.24
N VAL A 107 0.81 6.54 1.28
CA VAL A 107 0.86 6.95 -0.12
C VAL A 107 0.29 5.82 -0.96
N TYR A 108 -0.75 6.09 -1.74
CA TYR A 108 -1.27 5.06 -2.62
C TYR A 108 -1.41 5.56 -4.07
N GLY A 109 -1.46 4.60 -4.99
CA GLY A 109 -1.57 4.90 -6.41
C GLY A 109 -3.00 5.16 -6.82
N ALA A 110 -3.71 4.11 -7.19
CA ALA A 110 -5.08 4.22 -7.69
C ALA A 110 -6.11 4.09 -6.58
N ASP A 111 -7.21 4.83 -6.70
CA ASP A 111 -8.39 4.63 -5.87
C ASP A 111 -8.98 3.24 -6.12
N ASP A 112 -9.60 2.66 -5.10
CA ASP A 112 -10.41 1.47 -5.27
C ASP A 112 -11.89 1.89 -5.25
N PRO A 113 -12.55 1.91 -6.42
CA PRO A 113 -13.92 2.44 -6.50
C PRO A 113 -14.97 1.52 -5.88
N LYS A 114 -14.60 0.30 -5.50
CA LYS A 114 -15.52 -0.66 -4.92
C LYS A 114 -15.31 -0.86 -3.42
N ARG A 115 -14.06 -0.88 -2.98
CA ARG A 115 -13.73 -1.26 -1.61
C ARG A 115 -12.76 -0.31 -0.89
N GLY A 116 -12.47 0.82 -1.48
CA GLY A 116 -11.59 1.80 -0.84
C GLY A 116 -12.12 2.26 0.51
N TYR A 117 -11.24 2.43 1.48
CA TYR A 117 -11.66 2.87 2.82
C TYR A 117 -12.35 4.23 2.79
N SER A 118 -11.99 5.09 1.85
CA SER A 118 -12.58 6.43 1.76
C SER A 118 -14.08 6.38 1.45
N LEU A 119 -14.58 5.29 0.85
CA LEU A 119 -15.99 5.11 0.54
C LEU A 119 -16.82 4.68 1.77
N PHE A 120 -16.26 3.84 2.62
CA PHE A 120 -16.99 3.20 3.70
C PHE A 120 -16.61 3.70 5.09
N ALA A 121 -15.36 4.12 5.27
CA ALA A 121 -14.81 4.47 6.55
C ALA A 121 -13.77 5.58 6.40
N PRO A 122 -14.16 6.78 5.91
CA PRO A 122 -13.21 7.84 5.58
C PRO A 122 -12.40 8.34 6.78
N SER A 123 -12.86 8.10 8.01
CA SER A 123 -12.13 8.49 9.21
C SER A 123 -11.39 7.33 9.88
N MET A 124 -11.22 6.20 9.17
CA MET A 124 -10.65 4.99 9.77
C MET A 124 -9.17 5.12 10.10
N LEU A 125 -8.40 5.86 9.30
CA LEU A 125 -6.97 6.02 9.55
C LEU A 125 -6.73 6.82 10.84
N HIS A 126 -5.56 6.62 11.43
CA HIS A 126 -5.17 7.40 12.61
C HIS A 126 -5.19 8.89 12.27
N PRO A 127 -5.68 9.76 13.19
CA PRO A 127 -5.81 11.19 12.88
C PRO A 127 -4.51 11.88 12.47
N LYS A 128 -3.36 11.35 12.88
CA LYS A 128 -2.05 11.92 12.54
C LYS A 128 -1.47 11.35 11.26
N THR A 129 -2.09 10.37 10.63
CA THR A 129 -1.59 9.79 9.39
C THR A 129 -1.77 10.78 8.24
N GLU A 130 -0.69 11.17 7.62
CA GLU A 130 -0.73 11.97 6.39
C GLU A 130 -1.05 11.07 5.21
N VAL A 131 -1.86 11.55 4.26
CA VAL A 131 -2.26 10.77 3.09
C VAL A 131 -1.92 11.51 1.81
N THR A 132 -1.23 10.82 0.91
CA THR A 132 -0.98 11.27 -0.46
C THR A 132 -1.52 10.21 -1.41
N LYS A 133 -2.26 10.60 -2.44
CA LYS A 133 -2.81 9.64 -3.39
C LYS A 133 -2.52 10.03 -4.82
N GLY A 134 -2.75 9.11 -5.76
CA GLY A 134 -2.63 9.37 -7.18
C GLY A 134 -1.23 9.22 -7.74
N VAL A 135 -0.30 8.68 -6.98
CA VAL A 135 1.09 8.48 -7.43
C VAL A 135 1.14 7.26 -8.36
N LEU A 136 1.43 7.49 -9.64
CA LEU A 136 1.42 6.48 -10.69
C LEU A 136 0.06 5.77 -10.77
N ALA A 137 -1.02 6.50 -10.57
CA ALA A 137 -2.36 5.92 -10.51
C ALA A 137 -2.74 5.10 -11.75
N PRO A 138 -2.48 5.56 -13.00
CA PRO A 138 -2.81 4.75 -14.18
C PRO A 138 -2.09 3.41 -14.20
N GLU A 139 -0.79 3.39 -13.93
CA GLU A 139 0.00 2.16 -13.94
C GLU A 139 -0.49 1.18 -12.86
N CYS A 140 -0.77 1.69 -11.67
CA CYS A 140 -1.25 0.87 -10.56
C CYS A 140 -2.65 0.30 -10.83
N GLY A 141 -3.56 1.16 -11.28
CA GLY A 141 -4.95 0.76 -11.55
C GLY A 141 -5.07 -0.19 -12.71
N ASN A 142 -4.26 0.00 -13.76
CA ASN A 142 -4.33 -0.85 -14.96
C ASN A 142 -3.94 -2.29 -14.67
N LEU A 143 -2.97 -2.53 -13.79
CA LEU A 143 -2.60 -3.89 -13.41
C LEU A 143 -3.79 -4.66 -12.85
N VAL A 144 -4.55 -4.03 -11.95
CA VAL A 144 -5.70 -4.67 -11.31
C VAL A 144 -6.84 -4.81 -12.31
N ALA A 145 -7.12 -3.78 -13.10
CA ALA A 145 -8.19 -3.82 -14.10
C ALA A 145 -7.94 -4.94 -15.13
N ASP A 146 -6.71 -5.06 -15.62
CA ASP A 146 -6.32 -6.09 -16.58
C ASP A 146 -6.45 -7.49 -15.97
N PHE A 147 -6.03 -7.65 -14.72
CA PHE A 147 -6.12 -8.93 -14.00
C PHE A 147 -7.58 -9.40 -13.94
N PHE A 148 -8.49 -8.54 -13.50
CA PHE A 148 -9.90 -8.93 -13.37
C PHE A 148 -10.59 -9.13 -14.73
N ARG A 149 -10.21 -8.35 -15.74
CA ARG A 149 -10.71 -8.56 -17.10
C ARG A 149 -10.30 -9.94 -17.63
N ASP A 150 -9.03 -10.31 -17.45
CA ASP A 150 -8.51 -11.60 -17.90
C ASP A 150 -9.14 -12.76 -17.15
N LYS A 151 -9.46 -12.58 -15.87
CA LYS A 151 -10.16 -13.60 -15.08
C LYS A 151 -11.59 -13.85 -15.58
N ARG A 152 -12.26 -12.82 -16.13
CA ARG A 152 -13.62 -12.94 -16.62
C ARG A 152 -13.72 -13.56 -18.02
N SER A 153 -12.64 -13.58 -18.74
CA SER A 153 -12.59 -14.23 -20.06
C SER A 153 -12.13 -15.71 -19.98
#